data_977fefe4b723777c603127c8852fee70
#
_entry.id   977fefe4b723777c603127c8852fee70
#
_cell.length_a   1.000
_cell.length_b   1.000
_cell.length_c   1.000
_cell.angle_alpha   90.00
_cell.angle_beta   90.00
_cell.angle_gamma   90.00
#
_symmetry.space_group_name_H-M   'P 1'
#
loop_
_entity.id
_entity.type
_entity.pdbx_description
1 polymer ?
#
loop_
_entity_poly.entity_id
_entity_poly.type
_entity_poly.pdbx_seq_one_letter_code
_entity_poly.pdbx_strand_id
1 'polypeptide(L)'
;MTGPTPVVYFDLDGTLLDVRPRYYALHSHIAGLLGLPPGASEAFWHLKRARAPTSELLAGLPPGDIETYDRLWLELIEDSAFTRLDIALPGAIEALGCLDTLSEPVLLTLRRDGGEVRRQLRELSFEHFFREVLVSGDHPALQRSKRSLVRLSDRVRRRDALLVGDTEEDAAAAQSLDIPFIAVSSGLRDSALLQEMKPYRIIESVATLPEVFRSLYSVATERRLT
;
A
#
# COMPACT_ATOMS: atom_id res chain seq x y z
N MET A 1 -15.99 -25.26 -8.40
CA MET A 1 -14.85 -24.50 -8.95
C MET A 1 -13.65 -25.43 -8.98
N THR A 2 -13.20 -25.87 -10.17
CA THR A 2 -12.15 -26.90 -10.33
C THR A 2 -10.78 -26.35 -10.73
N GLY A 3 -10.59 -25.04 -10.63
CA GLY A 3 -9.29 -24.38 -10.90
C GLY A 3 -8.52 -24.05 -9.61
N PRO A 4 -7.24 -23.71 -9.70
CA PRO A 4 -6.47 -23.23 -8.56
C PRO A 4 -7.09 -21.94 -8.00
N THR A 5 -7.10 -21.82 -6.66
CA THR A 5 -7.60 -20.61 -5.98
C THR A 5 -6.75 -19.39 -6.40
N PRO A 6 -7.37 -18.28 -6.85
CA PRO A 6 -6.64 -17.09 -7.24
C PRO A 6 -5.85 -16.47 -6.09
N VAL A 7 -4.74 -15.80 -6.39
CA VAL A 7 -3.94 -15.06 -5.39
C VAL A 7 -4.26 -13.57 -5.47
N VAL A 8 -4.43 -12.92 -4.32
CA VAL A 8 -4.56 -11.46 -4.25
C VAL A 8 -3.42 -10.90 -3.42
N TYR A 9 -2.51 -10.18 -4.08
CA TYR A 9 -1.46 -9.42 -3.42
C TYR A 9 -2.00 -8.06 -2.98
N PHE A 10 -1.83 -7.74 -1.70
CA PHE A 10 -2.25 -6.47 -1.12
C PHE A 10 -1.04 -5.65 -0.67
N ASP A 11 -1.03 -4.38 -1.02
CA ASP A 11 -0.27 -3.40 -0.27
C ASP A 11 -0.91 -3.11 1.10
N LEU A 12 -0.16 -2.50 2.01
CA LEU A 12 -0.60 -2.16 3.35
C LEU A 12 -0.99 -0.69 3.46
N ASP A 13 -0.01 0.20 3.31
CA ASP A 13 -0.14 1.64 3.56
C ASP A 13 -0.92 2.34 2.46
N GLY A 14 -2.06 2.97 2.77
CA GLY A 14 -2.92 3.61 1.79
C GLY A 14 -3.89 2.66 1.09
N THR A 15 -3.70 1.34 1.21
CA THR A 15 -4.54 0.30 0.61
C THR A 15 -5.47 -0.35 1.64
N LEU A 16 -4.92 -0.80 2.75
CA LEU A 16 -5.65 -1.39 3.88
C LEU A 16 -5.68 -0.46 5.10
N LEU A 17 -4.65 0.41 5.21
CA LEU A 17 -4.50 1.36 6.30
C LEU A 17 -4.66 2.80 5.81
N ASP A 18 -5.44 3.60 6.56
CA ASP A 18 -5.37 5.05 6.49
C ASP A 18 -4.13 5.53 7.25
N VAL A 19 -3.16 5.98 6.50
CA VAL A 19 -1.86 6.47 7.02
C VAL A 19 -1.82 7.98 7.18
N ARG A 20 -2.90 8.70 6.86
CA ARG A 20 -2.93 10.18 6.95
C ARG A 20 -2.60 10.69 8.35
N PRO A 21 -3.14 10.11 9.45
CA PRO A 21 -2.81 10.57 10.80
C PRO A 21 -1.33 10.43 11.10
N ARG A 22 -0.69 9.30 10.75
CA ARG A 22 0.74 9.06 10.93
C ARG A 22 1.57 10.07 10.15
N TYR A 23 1.30 10.23 8.87
CA TYR A 23 2.06 11.09 7.98
C TYR A 23 2.00 12.55 8.43
N TYR A 24 0.82 13.03 8.82
CA TYR A 24 0.68 14.40 9.29
C TYR A 24 1.30 14.63 10.68
N ALA A 25 1.18 13.67 11.60
CA ALA A 25 1.81 13.76 12.91
C ALA A 25 3.33 13.80 12.80
N LEU A 26 3.92 12.95 11.94
CA LEU A 26 5.35 12.96 11.68
C LEU A 26 5.80 14.28 11.01
N HIS A 27 5.05 14.75 10.01
CA HIS A 27 5.30 16.06 9.39
C HIS A 27 5.31 17.18 10.44
N SER A 28 4.28 17.22 11.29
CA SER A 28 4.17 18.23 12.34
C SER A 28 5.31 18.17 13.34
N HIS A 29 5.73 16.95 13.71
CA HIS A 29 6.87 16.75 14.61
C HIS A 29 8.17 17.30 14.00
N ILE A 30 8.49 16.92 12.76
CA ILE A 30 9.73 17.37 12.09
C ILE A 30 9.68 18.87 11.82
N ALA A 31 8.55 19.40 11.35
CA ALA A 31 8.38 20.85 11.16
C ALA A 31 8.66 21.62 12.47
N GLY A 32 8.12 21.14 13.59
CA GLY A 32 8.37 21.72 14.91
C GLY A 32 9.86 21.70 15.31
N LEU A 33 10.60 20.62 15.00
CA LEU A 33 12.05 20.54 15.22
C LEU A 33 12.83 21.56 14.39
N LEU A 34 12.31 21.90 13.21
CA LEU A 34 12.89 22.92 12.32
C LEU A 34 12.37 24.33 12.60
N GLY A 35 11.55 24.52 13.65
CA GLY A 35 11.00 25.82 14.01
C GLY A 35 9.90 26.34 13.08
N LEU A 36 9.24 25.42 12.34
CA LEU A 36 8.21 25.76 11.36
C LEU A 36 6.81 25.41 11.82
N PRO A 37 5.79 26.16 11.40
CA PRO A 37 4.40 25.72 11.52
C PRO A 37 4.13 24.56 10.55
N PRO A 38 3.41 23.51 10.96
CA PRO A 38 3.14 22.35 10.09
C PRO A 38 2.12 22.63 8.98
N GLY A 39 1.43 23.77 9.00
CA GLY A 39 0.36 24.06 8.06
C GLY A 39 -0.91 23.23 8.30
N ALA A 40 -1.84 23.27 7.37
CA ALA A 40 -3.08 22.51 7.44
C ALA A 40 -2.88 21.06 6.95
N SER A 41 -3.52 20.08 7.62
CA SER A 41 -3.35 18.66 7.29
C SER A 41 -3.84 18.31 5.88
N GLU A 42 -4.93 18.94 5.44
CA GLU A 42 -5.47 18.74 4.09
C GLU A 42 -4.51 19.23 3.00
N ALA A 43 -3.86 20.39 3.22
CA ALA A 43 -2.87 20.92 2.27
C ALA A 43 -1.64 20.01 2.19
N PHE A 44 -1.13 19.57 3.35
CA PHE A 44 -0.05 18.59 3.40
C PHE A 44 -0.41 17.29 2.67
N TRP A 45 -1.61 16.73 2.93
CA TRP A 45 -2.05 15.50 2.31
C TRP A 45 -2.23 15.64 0.80
N HIS A 46 -2.77 16.78 0.35
CA HIS A 46 -2.89 17.08 -1.09
C HIS A 46 -1.52 17.03 -1.78
N LEU A 47 -0.51 17.72 -1.23
CA LEU A 47 0.85 17.73 -1.77
C LEU A 47 1.49 16.32 -1.75
N LYS A 48 1.30 15.55 -0.68
CA LYS A 48 1.78 14.16 -0.61
C LYS A 48 1.17 13.30 -1.70
N ARG A 49 -0.14 13.42 -1.96
CA ARG A 49 -0.83 12.66 -3.00
C ARG A 49 -0.42 13.06 -4.41
N ALA A 50 -0.14 14.34 -4.63
CA ALA A 50 0.42 14.86 -5.87
C ALA A 50 1.91 14.52 -6.06
N ARG A 51 2.53 13.83 -5.09
CA ARG A 51 3.96 13.50 -5.10
C ARG A 51 4.85 14.76 -5.18
N ALA A 52 4.39 15.86 -4.59
CA ALA A 52 5.14 17.09 -4.52
C ALA A 52 6.49 16.86 -3.82
N PRO A 53 7.58 17.49 -4.29
CA PRO A 53 8.88 17.40 -3.64
C PRO A 53 8.84 18.06 -2.25
N THR A 54 9.73 17.63 -1.36
CA THR A 54 9.82 18.19 0.01
C THR A 54 10.03 19.70 0.01
N SER A 55 10.73 20.25 -0.98
CA SER A 55 10.92 21.70 -1.15
C SER A 55 9.60 22.47 -1.35
N GLU A 56 8.55 21.83 -1.89
CA GLU A 56 7.22 22.43 -2.02
C GLU A 56 6.42 22.28 -0.72
N LEU A 57 6.53 21.13 -0.05
CA LEU A 57 5.95 20.89 1.27
C LEU A 57 6.49 21.89 2.33
N LEU A 58 7.73 22.31 2.17
CA LEU A 58 8.48 23.17 3.09
C LEU A 58 8.94 24.44 2.38
N ALA A 59 8.03 25.08 1.64
CA ALA A 59 8.36 26.25 0.84
C ALA A 59 9.06 27.35 1.67
N GLY A 60 10.20 27.81 1.17
CA GLY A 60 11.00 28.87 1.80
C GLY A 60 12.11 28.39 2.73
N LEU A 61 12.31 27.08 2.92
CA LEU A 61 13.44 26.56 3.69
C LEU A 61 14.75 26.50 2.90
N PRO A 62 15.89 26.65 3.60
CA PRO A 62 17.19 26.35 3.04
C PRO A 62 17.33 24.87 2.64
N PRO A 63 18.16 24.53 1.63
CA PRO A 63 18.36 23.13 1.22
C PRO A 63 18.80 22.19 2.35
N GLY A 64 19.64 22.67 3.29
CA GLY A 64 20.09 21.85 4.43
C GLY A 64 18.97 21.43 5.40
N ASP A 65 17.95 22.26 5.54
CA ASP A 65 16.78 21.91 6.36
C ASP A 65 15.88 20.91 5.64
N ILE A 66 15.80 20.98 4.30
CA ILE A 66 15.09 19.99 3.47
C ILE A 66 15.76 18.62 3.58
N GLU A 67 17.09 18.55 3.48
CA GLU A 67 17.85 17.31 3.68
C GLU A 67 17.66 16.76 5.09
N THR A 68 17.62 17.62 6.09
CA THR A 68 17.36 17.22 7.48
C THR A 68 15.96 16.66 7.64
N TYR A 69 14.95 17.30 7.03
CA TYR A 69 13.58 16.79 7.02
C TYR A 69 13.49 15.40 6.38
N ASP A 70 14.07 15.22 5.18
CA ASP A 70 14.02 13.93 4.46
C ASP A 70 14.71 12.81 5.25
N ARG A 71 15.83 13.10 5.89
CA ARG A 71 16.52 12.15 6.76
C ARG A 71 15.67 11.76 7.97
N LEU A 72 15.12 12.73 8.69
CA LEU A 72 14.25 12.48 9.85
C LEU A 72 12.97 11.76 9.45
N TRP A 73 12.39 12.10 8.29
CA TRP A 73 11.24 11.39 7.74
C TRP A 73 11.54 9.89 7.57
N LEU A 74 12.66 9.57 6.91
CA LEU A 74 13.06 8.17 6.70
C LEU A 74 13.40 7.45 8.00
N GLU A 75 13.97 8.12 8.98
CA GLU A 75 14.25 7.53 10.28
C GLU A 75 12.98 7.19 11.06
N LEU A 76 12.01 8.08 11.09
CA LEU A 76 10.91 8.07 12.05
C LEU A 76 9.59 7.53 11.48
N ILE A 77 9.43 7.42 10.13
CA ILE A 77 8.13 7.08 9.52
C ILE A 77 7.58 5.71 9.98
N GLU A 78 8.45 4.82 10.42
CA GLU A 78 8.09 3.49 10.93
C GLU A 78 8.28 3.35 12.45
N ASP A 79 8.58 4.46 13.17
CA ASP A 79 8.62 4.43 14.62
C ASP A 79 7.23 4.11 15.18
N SER A 80 7.19 3.28 16.23
CA SER A 80 5.93 2.82 16.84
C SER A 80 5.08 3.97 17.42
N ALA A 81 5.69 5.10 17.78
CA ALA A 81 4.97 6.30 18.22
C ALA A 81 4.07 6.86 17.12
N PHE A 82 4.46 6.69 15.85
CA PHE A 82 3.72 7.16 14.69
C PHE A 82 2.85 6.06 14.08
N THR A 83 3.36 4.83 13.91
CA THR A 83 2.61 3.72 13.29
C THR A 83 1.32 3.36 14.05
N ARG A 84 1.24 3.64 15.36
CA ARG A 84 0.00 3.49 16.16
C ARG A 84 -1.14 4.41 15.73
N LEU A 85 -0.86 5.45 14.96
CA LEU A 85 -1.85 6.39 14.45
C LEU A 85 -2.55 5.88 13.18
N ASP A 86 -2.01 4.83 12.58
CA ASP A 86 -2.67 4.19 11.43
C ASP A 86 -3.95 3.49 11.88
N ILE A 87 -4.98 3.61 11.07
CA ILE A 87 -6.26 2.94 11.29
C ILE A 87 -6.65 2.10 10.08
N ALA A 88 -7.41 1.05 10.29
CA ALA A 88 -7.98 0.29 9.17
C ALA A 88 -8.86 1.19 8.30
N LEU A 89 -8.69 1.15 6.99
CA LEU A 89 -9.61 1.82 6.08
C LEU A 89 -11.02 1.22 6.21
N PRO A 90 -12.08 2.05 6.10
CA PRO A 90 -13.45 1.56 6.18
C PRO A 90 -13.72 0.42 5.18
N GLY A 91 -14.28 -0.67 5.67
CA GLY A 91 -14.61 -1.85 4.87
C GLY A 91 -13.42 -2.77 4.54
N ALA A 92 -12.20 -2.50 5.03
CA ALA A 92 -11.02 -3.33 4.74
C ALA A 92 -11.12 -4.73 5.36
N ILE A 93 -11.61 -4.83 6.60
CA ILE A 93 -11.79 -6.13 7.28
C ILE A 93 -12.85 -6.96 6.58
N GLU A 94 -13.98 -6.36 6.24
CA GLU A 94 -15.08 -7.01 5.52
C GLU A 94 -14.66 -7.49 4.14
N ALA A 95 -13.88 -6.67 3.42
CA ALA A 95 -13.35 -7.02 2.10
C ALA A 95 -12.37 -8.20 2.20
N LEU A 96 -11.44 -8.17 3.15
CA LEU A 96 -10.52 -9.29 3.39
C LEU A 96 -11.26 -10.56 3.78
N GLY A 97 -12.24 -10.48 4.69
CA GLY A 97 -13.06 -11.63 5.08
C GLY A 97 -13.84 -12.24 3.91
N CYS A 98 -14.34 -11.40 3.00
CA CYS A 98 -15.00 -11.86 1.79
C CYS A 98 -14.02 -12.55 0.83
N LEU A 99 -12.82 -11.98 0.66
CA LEU A 99 -11.81 -12.49 -0.26
C LEU A 99 -11.07 -13.72 0.28
N ASP A 100 -10.98 -13.89 1.59
CA ASP A 100 -10.38 -15.06 2.22
C ASP A 100 -11.08 -16.38 1.82
N THR A 101 -12.39 -16.30 1.54
CA THR A 101 -13.16 -17.45 1.05
C THR A 101 -13.05 -17.69 -0.46
N LEU A 102 -12.55 -16.72 -1.22
CA LEU A 102 -12.52 -16.70 -2.68
C LEU A 102 -11.11 -16.75 -3.26
N SER A 103 -10.11 -16.46 -2.46
CA SER A 103 -8.73 -16.26 -2.91
C SER A 103 -7.72 -16.65 -1.83
N GLU A 104 -6.44 -16.53 -2.16
CA GLU A 104 -5.33 -16.59 -1.21
C GLU A 104 -4.74 -15.17 -1.03
N PRO A 105 -5.13 -14.42 0.01
CA PRO A 105 -4.56 -13.11 0.27
C PRO A 105 -3.09 -13.20 0.69
N VAL A 106 -2.25 -12.32 0.12
CA VAL A 106 -0.82 -12.17 0.43
C VAL A 106 -0.56 -10.69 0.69
N LEU A 107 0.07 -10.38 1.82
CA LEU A 107 0.51 -9.01 2.09
C LEU A 107 1.89 -8.76 1.48
N LEU A 108 2.06 -7.60 0.86
CA LEU A 108 3.28 -7.16 0.20
C LEU A 108 3.61 -5.71 0.58
N THR A 109 4.54 -5.49 1.51
CA THR A 109 4.87 -4.14 1.99
C THR A 109 6.36 -3.83 1.97
N LEU A 110 6.71 -2.58 1.65
CA LEU A 110 8.10 -2.09 1.68
C LEU A 110 8.54 -1.58 3.06
N ARG A 111 7.75 -1.82 4.10
CA ARG A 111 8.18 -1.46 5.45
C ARG A 111 9.46 -2.21 5.85
N ARG A 112 10.25 -1.57 6.73
CA ARG A 112 11.58 -2.07 7.16
C ARG A 112 11.51 -2.92 8.41
N ASP A 113 10.51 -2.67 9.26
CA ASP A 113 10.34 -3.42 10.51
C ASP A 113 9.21 -4.45 10.40
N GLY A 114 9.59 -5.70 10.13
CA GLY A 114 8.65 -6.81 10.04
C GLY A 114 7.97 -7.15 11.38
N GLY A 115 8.65 -6.89 12.49
CA GLY A 115 8.08 -7.05 13.83
C GLY A 115 6.93 -6.09 14.07
N GLU A 116 7.14 -4.81 13.74
CA GLU A 116 6.13 -3.76 13.84
C GLU A 116 4.94 -4.00 12.89
N VAL A 117 5.21 -4.43 11.66
CA VAL A 117 4.13 -4.80 10.72
C VAL A 117 3.25 -5.91 11.32
N ARG A 118 3.84 -6.99 11.83
CA ARG A 118 3.07 -8.10 12.40
C ARG A 118 2.34 -7.70 13.69
N ARG A 119 2.93 -6.81 14.51
CA ARG A 119 2.25 -6.24 15.67
C ARG A 119 0.98 -5.50 15.22
N GLN A 120 1.11 -4.61 14.25
CA GLN A 120 -0.01 -3.80 13.73
C GLN A 120 -1.09 -4.66 13.08
N LEU A 121 -0.71 -5.69 12.30
CA LEU A 121 -1.68 -6.63 11.71
C LEU A 121 -2.50 -7.36 12.77
N ARG A 122 -1.87 -7.76 13.90
CA ARG A 122 -2.60 -8.39 15.02
C ARG A 122 -3.55 -7.41 15.71
N GLU A 123 -3.08 -6.21 16.02
CA GLU A 123 -3.90 -5.18 16.70
C GLU A 123 -5.12 -4.77 15.87
N LEU A 124 -4.98 -4.73 14.54
CA LEU A 124 -6.05 -4.39 13.61
C LEU A 124 -6.84 -5.62 13.13
N SER A 125 -6.53 -6.81 13.65
CA SER A 125 -7.20 -8.07 13.29
C SER A 125 -7.09 -8.44 11.81
N PHE A 126 -5.98 -8.09 11.17
CA PHE A 126 -5.71 -8.43 9.76
C PHE A 126 -4.89 -9.71 9.59
N GLU A 127 -4.07 -10.11 10.60
CA GLU A 127 -3.04 -11.15 10.44
C GLU A 127 -3.60 -12.49 9.93
N HIS A 128 -4.77 -12.88 10.42
CA HIS A 128 -5.37 -14.18 10.12
C HIS A 128 -5.89 -14.33 8.68
N PHE A 129 -6.06 -13.23 7.94
CA PHE A 129 -6.50 -13.29 6.54
C PHE A 129 -5.35 -13.67 5.60
N PHE A 130 -4.11 -13.34 5.93
CA PHE A 130 -3.00 -13.51 5.00
C PHE A 130 -2.39 -14.91 5.07
N ARG A 131 -2.25 -15.54 3.90
CA ARG A 131 -1.52 -16.81 3.72
C ARG A 131 -0.01 -16.59 3.76
N GLU A 132 0.44 -15.37 3.48
CA GLU A 132 1.83 -14.98 3.42
C GLU A 132 1.94 -13.48 3.71
N VAL A 133 2.96 -13.09 4.47
CA VAL A 133 3.25 -11.69 4.80
C VAL A 133 4.68 -11.40 4.39
N LEU A 134 4.84 -10.68 3.27
CA LEU A 134 6.13 -10.31 2.69
C LEU A 134 6.48 -8.88 3.09
N VAL A 135 7.50 -8.73 3.91
CA VAL A 135 7.99 -7.44 4.41
C VAL A 135 9.41 -7.22 3.91
N SER A 136 9.67 -6.06 3.30
CA SER A 136 10.99 -5.76 2.73
C SER A 136 12.11 -5.81 3.78
N GLY A 137 11.83 -5.40 5.00
CA GLY A 137 12.79 -5.41 6.10
C GLY A 137 13.26 -6.80 6.53
N ASP A 138 12.46 -7.84 6.29
CA ASP A 138 12.84 -9.24 6.56
C ASP A 138 13.87 -9.74 5.53
N HIS A 139 14.13 -9.00 4.45
CA HIS A 139 14.98 -9.37 3.33
C HIS A 139 16.01 -8.28 2.98
N PRO A 140 16.91 -7.91 3.90
CA PRO A 140 17.81 -6.75 3.73
C PRO A 140 18.80 -6.89 2.55
N ALA A 141 19.04 -8.12 2.08
CA ALA A 141 19.89 -8.36 0.91
C ALA A 141 19.20 -8.09 -0.44
N LEU A 142 17.89 -7.93 -0.45
CA LEU A 142 17.15 -7.62 -1.67
C LEU A 142 17.13 -6.12 -1.95
N GLN A 143 17.10 -5.77 -3.25
CA GLN A 143 16.76 -4.41 -3.63
C GLN A 143 15.37 -4.08 -3.09
N ARG A 144 15.24 -2.95 -2.40
CA ARG A 144 13.99 -2.48 -1.80
C ARG A 144 13.00 -2.04 -2.87
N SER A 145 12.27 -3.00 -3.41
CA SER A 145 11.18 -2.79 -4.36
C SER A 145 10.15 -3.92 -4.23
N LYS A 146 8.89 -3.61 -4.47
CA LYS A 146 7.83 -4.63 -4.48
C LYS A 146 8.03 -5.65 -5.60
N ARG A 147 8.64 -5.24 -6.71
CA ARG A 147 9.03 -6.14 -7.81
C ARG A 147 9.99 -7.23 -7.37
N SER A 148 10.97 -6.91 -6.52
CA SER A 148 11.91 -7.90 -5.99
C SER A 148 11.25 -8.76 -4.91
N LEU A 149 10.48 -8.14 -4.03
CA LEU A 149 9.84 -8.77 -2.90
C LEU A 149 8.77 -9.81 -3.31
N VAL A 150 7.92 -9.47 -4.28
CA VAL A 150 6.84 -10.36 -4.76
C VAL A 150 7.37 -11.67 -5.34
N ARG A 151 8.61 -11.69 -5.85
CA ARG A 151 9.25 -12.90 -6.38
C ARG A 151 9.62 -13.93 -5.32
N LEU A 152 9.61 -13.53 -4.04
CA LEU A 152 9.83 -14.45 -2.93
C LEU A 152 8.57 -15.24 -2.57
N SER A 153 7.39 -14.80 -3.03
CA SER A 153 6.16 -15.51 -2.78
C SER A 153 6.20 -16.92 -3.36
N ASP A 154 5.84 -17.90 -2.56
CA ASP A 154 5.63 -19.28 -3.01
C ASP A 154 4.53 -19.38 -4.08
N ARG A 155 3.74 -18.32 -4.23
CA ARG A 155 2.60 -18.19 -5.15
C ARG A 155 2.93 -17.47 -6.43
N VAL A 156 4.17 -16.99 -6.61
CA VAL A 156 4.61 -16.15 -7.75
C VAL A 156 4.34 -16.74 -9.13
N ARG A 157 4.25 -18.07 -9.24
CA ARG A 157 4.00 -18.78 -10.51
C ARG A 157 2.53 -18.93 -10.85
N ARG A 158 1.63 -18.46 -10.00
CA ARG A 158 0.19 -18.57 -10.25
C ARG A 158 -0.24 -17.47 -11.21
N ARG A 159 -0.78 -17.86 -12.36
CA ARG A 159 -1.30 -16.93 -13.38
C ARG A 159 -2.65 -16.32 -12.97
N ASP A 160 -3.42 -17.01 -12.16
CA ASP A 160 -4.68 -16.52 -11.63
C ASP A 160 -4.36 -15.68 -10.36
N ALA A 161 -3.87 -14.46 -10.58
CA ALA A 161 -3.51 -13.54 -9.51
C ALA A 161 -3.86 -12.10 -9.91
N LEU A 162 -3.99 -11.22 -8.91
CA LEU A 162 -4.06 -9.77 -9.09
C LEU A 162 -3.31 -9.07 -7.96
N LEU A 163 -2.94 -7.81 -8.17
CA LEU A 163 -2.32 -6.98 -7.16
C LEU A 163 -3.17 -5.73 -6.91
N VAL A 164 -3.35 -5.38 -5.65
CA VAL A 164 -4.11 -4.22 -5.18
C VAL A 164 -3.19 -3.28 -4.43
N GLY A 165 -3.15 -2.02 -4.80
CA GLY A 165 -2.27 -1.03 -4.20
C GLY A 165 -2.58 0.38 -4.67
N ASP A 166 -1.79 1.34 -4.21
CA ASP A 166 -2.03 2.76 -4.44
C ASP A 166 -0.81 3.52 -4.98
N THR A 167 0.29 2.80 -5.29
CA THR A 167 1.56 3.41 -5.71
C THR A 167 2.16 2.79 -6.97
N GLU A 168 3.17 3.49 -7.52
CA GLU A 168 3.98 3.03 -8.66
C GLU A 168 4.71 1.71 -8.39
N GLU A 169 5.07 1.44 -7.12
CA GLU A 169 5.72 0.20 -6.72
C GLU A 169 4.77 -1.00 -6.88
N ASP A 170 3.47 -0.79 -6.62
CA ASP A 170 2.44 -1.80 -6.82
C ASP A 170 2.23 -2.10 -8.29
N ALA A 171 2.08 -1.05 -9.09
CA ALA A 171 1.95 -1.17 -10.54
C ALA A 171 3.15 -1.90 -11.16
N ALA A 172 4.39 -1.54 -10.74
CA ALA A 172 5.60 -2.17 -11.22
C ALA A 172 5.72 -3.65 -10.81
N ALA A 173 5.26 -4.00 -9.60
CA ALA A 173 5.21 -5.39 -9.15
C ALA A 173 4.21 -6.21 -9.98
N ALA A 174 2.98 -5.71 -10.16
CA ALA A 174 1.96 -6.36 -10.99
C ALA A 174 2.44 -6.56 -12.43
N GLN A 175 3.03 -5.53 -13.04
CA GLN A 175 3.61 -5.61 -14.38
C GLN A 175 4.71 -6.68 -14.47
N SER A 176 5.55 -6.80 -13.43
CA SER A 176 6.65 -7.77 -13.43
C SER A 176 6.17 -9.23 -13.38
N LEU A 177 4.95 -9.47 -12.95
CA LEU A 177 4.27 -10.76 -12.90
C LEU A 177 3.29 -10.98 -14.05
N ASP A 178 3.05 -9.97 -14.88
CA ASP A 178 2.03 -9.98 -15.94
C ASP A 178 0.62 -10.30 -15.37
N ILE A 179 0.28 -9.64 -14.26
CA ILE A 179 -1.03 -9.77 -13.60
C ILE A 179 -1.77 -8.43 -13.55
N PRO A 180 -3.12 -8.44 -13.45
CA PRO A 180 -3.89 -7.22 -13.30
C PRO A 180 -3.48 -6.40 -12.06
N PHE A 181 -3.37 -5.08 -12.23
CA PHE A 181 -3.21 -4.10 -11.16
C PHE A 181 -4.55 -3.40 -10.91
N ILE A 182 -5.06 -3.48 -9.68
CA ILE A 182 -6.21 -2.71 -9.21
C ILE A 182 -5.68 -1.57 -8.35
N ALA A 183 -5.87 -0.34 -8.81
CA ALA A 183 -5.47 0.84 -8.05
C ALA A 183 -6.58 1.28 -7.10
N VAL A 184 -6.21 1.64 -5.85
CA VAL A 184 -7.14 2.25 -4.88
C VAL A 184 -6.86 3.74 -4.74
N SER A 185 -7.92 4.58 -4.79
CA SER A 185 -7.76 6.04 -4.69
C SER A 185 -7.84 6.57 -3.25
N SER A 186 -7.99 5.69 -2.27
CA SER A 186 -7.91 6.03 -0.83
C SER A 186 -6.51 6.39 -0.34
N GLY A 187 -5.47 6.02 -1.09
CA GLY A 187 -4.07 6.04 -0.65
C GLY A 187 -3.25 7.27 -1.02
N LEU A 188 -1.95 7.02 -1.21
CA LEU A 188 -0.88 8.03 -1.34
C LEU A 188 -0.79 8.72 -2.71
N ARG A 189 -1.57 8.28 -3.69
CA ARG A 189 -1.59 8.92 -5.02
C ARG A 189 -2.96 9.47 -5.33
N ASP A 190 -2.97 10.61 -6.03
CA ASP A 190 -4.21 11.15 -6.59
C ASP A 190 -4.65 10.40 -7.85
N SER A 191 -5.85 10.70 -8.32
CA SER A 191 -6.43 9.99 -9.44
C SER A 191 -5.67 10.18 -10.76
N ALA A 192 -4.98 11.31 -10.94
CA ALA A 192 -4.22 11.58 -12.16
C ALA A 192 -2.98 10.66 -12.22
N LEU A 193 -2.21 10.58 -11.13
CA LEU A 193 -1.07 9.69 -11.03
C LEU A 193 -1.48 8.20 -11.11
N LEU A 194 -2.63 7.84 -10.53
CA LEU A 194 -3.14 6.47 -10.65
C LEU A 194 -3.48 6.11 -12.10
N GLN A 195 -4.05 7.03 -12.89
CA GLN A 195 -4.35 6.80 -14.30
C GLN A 195 -3.08 6.60 -15.15
N GLU A 196 -2.00 7.32 -14.85
CA GLU A 196 -0.71 7.17 -15.54
C GLU A 196 -0.11 5.76 -15.40
N MET A 197 -0.40 5.07 -14.29
CA MET A 197 0.04 3.70 -14.04
C MET A 197 -0.70 2.66 -14.90
N LYS A 198 -1.75 3.07 -15.63
CA LYS A 198 -2.58 2.20 -16.49
C LYS A 198 -3.11 0.97 -15.76
N PRO A 199 -3.77 1.13 -14.61
CA PRO A 199 -4.32 -0.01 -13.88
C PRO A 199 -5.42 -0.67 -14.69
N TYR A 200 -5.68 -1.95 -14.42
CA TYR A 200 -6.85 -2.64 -14.95
C TYR A 200 -8.13 -1.94 -14.53
N ARG A 201 -8.19 -1.47 -13.28
CA ARG A 201 -9.29 -0.68 -12.73
C ARG A 201 -8.79 0.23 -11.60
N ILE A 202 -9.41 1.40 -11.47
CA ILE A 202 -9.32 2.25 -10.28
C ILE A 202 -10.60 2.07 -9.48
N ILE A 203 -10.47 1.81 -8.18
CA ILE A 203 -11.57 1.72 -7.22
C ILE A 203 -11.38 2.77 -6.13
N GLU A 204 -12.47 3.18 -5.49
CA GLU A 204 -12.41 4.19 -4.45
C GLU A 204 -11.64 3.70 -3.22
N SER A 205 -11.93 2.48 -2.80
CA SER A 205 -11.26 1.84 -1.67
C SER A 205 -11.31 0.31 -1.82
N VAL A 206 -10.56 -0.39 -0.98
CA VAL A 206 -10.56 -1.86 -0.92
C VAL A 206 -11.94 -2.45 -0.62
N ALA A 207 -12.85 -1.68 -0.01
CA ALA A 207 -14.21 -2.12 0.32
C ALA A 207 -14.99 -2.62 -0.91
N THR A 208 -14.73 -2.06 -2.10
CA THR A 208 -15.41 -2.48 -3.35
C THR A 208 -14.68 -3.60 -4.10
N LEU A 209 -13.51 -4.01 -3.62
CA LEU A 209 -12.70 -5.04 -4.28
C LEU A 209 -13.41 -6.40 -4.44
N PRO A 210 -14.21 -6.91 -3.48
CA PRO A 210 -14.90 -8.19 -3.63
C PRO A 210 -15.84 -8.26 -4.83
N GLU A 211 -16.49 -7.15 -5.20
CA GLU A 211 -17.35 -7.07 -6.38
C GLU A 211 -16.53 -7.12 -7.67
N VAL A 212 -15.43 -6.34 -7.72
CA VAL A 212 -14.50 -6.34 -8.85
C VAL A 212 -13.87 -7.71 -9.03
N PHE A 213 -13.46 -8.36 -7.95
CA PHE A 213 -12.89 -9.70 -7.96
C PHE A 213 -13.86 -10.73 -8.56
N ARG A 214 -15.11 -10.76 -8.09
CA ARG A 214 -16.13 -11.65 -8.64
C ARG A 214 -16.37 -11.41 -10.13
N SER A 215 -16.44 -10.16 -10.56
CA SER A 215 -16.60 -9.81 -11.98
C SER A 215 -15.44 -10.33 -12.83
N LEU A 216 -14.19 -10.17 -12.38
CA LEU A 216 -13.00 -10.62 -13.08
C LEU A 216 -12.96 -12.15 -13.26
N TYR A 217 -13.25 -12.89 -12.21
CA TYR A 217 -13.08 -14.34 -12.19
C TYR A 217 -14.32 -15.11 -12.65
N SER A 218 -15.53 -14.53 -12.66
CA SER A 218 -16.71 -15.13 -13.30
C SER A 218 -16.59 -15.11 -14.82
N VAL A 219 -16.16 -14.00 -15.41
CA VAL A 219 -15.94 -13.90 -16.87
C VAL A 219 -14.82 -14.85 -17.36
N ALA A 220 -13.78 -15.03 -16.55
CA ALA A 220 -12.67 -15.94 -16.87
C ALA A 220 -13.12 -17.41 -16.88
N THR A 221 -14.10 -17.77 -16.03
CA THR A 221 -14.66 -19.13 -15.99
C THR A 221 -15.51 -19.44 -17.22
N GLU A 222 -16.30 -18.47 -17.70
CA GLU A 222 -17.11 -18.63 -18.91
C GLU A 222 -16.27 -18.79 -20.18
N ARG A 223 -15.14 -18.03 -20.28
CA ARG A 223 -14.22 -18.12 -21.44
C ARG A 223 -13.39 -19.40 -21.50
N ARG A 224 -13.27 -20.15 -20.38
CA ARG A 224 -12.59 -21.46 -20.36
C ARG A 224 -13.52 -22.63 -20.73
N LEU A 225 -14.82 -22.38 -20.81
CA LEU A 225 -15.85 -23.39 -21.14
C LEU A 225 -16.32 -23.31 -22.61
N THR A 226 -15.86 -22.30 -23.38
CA THR A 226 -16.07 -22.14 -24.80
C THR A 226 -14.78 -22.38 -25.59
#